data_1e48ee856c51e23a5f05f4d93c14258b
#
_entry.id   1e48ee856c51e23a5f05f4d93c14258b
#
_cell.length_a   1.000
_cell.length_b   1.000
_cell.length_c   1.000
_cell.angle_alpha   90.00
_cell.angle_beta   90.00
_cell.angle_gamma   90.00
#
_symmetry.space_group_name_H-M   'P 1'
#
loop_
_entity.id
_entity.type
_entity.pdbx_description
1 polymer ?
#
loop_
_entity_poly.entity_id
_entity_poly.type
_entity_poly.pdbx_seq_one_letter_code
_entity_poly.pdbx_strand_id
1 'polypeptide(L)'
;MTLIDEASTPQREATPAAHAVDLCKTYGTGDATVHALAGIDVTFERARFTAVMGPSGSGKSTLMHCMAGLDRPTSGKTYVGDLEVGNLDDKELTQMRRDRIGFVFQSFNLVPTLTAGENITLPADLAGREVDREWFDYLVKQLGIDDRLTHRPTELSGGQQQRCVCARALINHPDLVFADEPTGNLDSNSTAEMLGFLRRSVDDFDQSIVMVTHDHQGAAYADRVVFLADGKVVDELVAPTADSVLERVRTMGT
;
A
#
# COMPACT_ATOMS: atom_id res chain seq x y z
N MET A 1 10.98 -51.59 21.00
CA MET A 1 11.28 -50.15 21.20
C MET A 1 10.96 -49.45 19.90
N THR A 2 9.69 -49.03 19.82
CA THR A 2 9.02 -48.58 18.60
C THR A 2 9.26 -47.04 18.50
N LEU A 3 9.95 -46.61 17.48
CA LEU A 3 10.12 -45.19 17.15
C LEU A 3 8.78 -44.60 16.71
N ILE A 4 8.27 -43.67 17.47
CA ILE A 4 7.09 -42.86 17.10
C ILE A 4 7.57 -41.84 16.10
N ASP A 5 7.08 -41.99 14.88
CA ASP A 5 7.23 -41.03 13.77
C ASP A 5 6.52 -39.73 14.16
N GLU A 6 7.28 -38.64 14.41
CA GLU A 6 6.72 -37.32 14.62
C GLU A 6 6.18 -36.83 13.29
N ALA A 7 4.89 -37.02 13.08
CA ALA A 7 4.16 -36.41 11.98
C ALA A 7 4.27 -34.88 12.09
N SER A 8 5.06 -34.27 11.23
CA SER A 8 5.12 -32.83 11.04
C SER A 8 3.73 -32.32 10.70
N THR A 9 3.11 -31.61 11.64
CA THR A 9 1.88 -30.86 11.39
C THR A 9 2.13 -29.88 10.23
N PRO A 10 1.33 -29.91 9.14
CA PRO A 10 1.50 -28.95 8.07
C PRO A 10 1.25 -27.56 8.65
N GLN A 11 2.28 -26.69 8.65
CA GLN A 11 2.10 -25.27 8.91
C GLN A 11 1.06 -24.78 7.88
N ARG A 12 -0.10 -24.36 8.34
CA ARG A 12 -1.04 -23.60 7.52
C ARG A 12 -0.25 -22.36 7.09
N GLU A 13 0.13 -22.29 5.82
CA GLU A 13 0.68 -21.08 5.23
C GLU A 13 -0.31 -19.96 5.54
N ALA A 14 0.15 -18.95 6.26
CA ALA A 14 -0.70 -17.83 6.63
C ALA A 14 -1.16 -17.13 5.34
N THR A 15 -2.48 -16.95 5.18
CA THR A 15 -3.05 -16.28 4.00
C THR A 15 -2.37 -14.93 3.81
N PRO A 16 -1.79 -14.61 2.64
CA PRO A 16 -1.10 -13.36 2.40
C PRO A 16 -2.03 -12.15 2.56
N ALA A 17 -1.47 -10.95 2.74
CA ALA A 17 -2.27 -9.72 2.78
C ALA A 17 -2.93 -9.47 1.43
N ALA A 18 -2.19 -9.69 0.34
CA ALA A 18 -2.73 -9.66 -1.02
C ALA A 18 -1.83 -10.47 -1.97
N HIS A 19 -2.39 -10.97 -3.07
CA HIS A 19 -1.60 -11.62 -4.13
C HIS A 19 -2.27 -11.48 -5.49
N ALA A 20 -1.48 -11.58 -6.55
CA ALA A 20 -1.92 -11.62 -7.93
C ALA A 20 -1.41 -12.90 -8.60
N VAL A 21 -2.22 -13.44 -9.52
CA VAL A 21 -1.90 -14.64 -10.30
C VAL A 21 -2.14 -14.34 -11.77
N ASP A 22 -1.09 -14.47 -12.59
CA ASP A 22 -1.10 -14.23 -14.05
C ASP A 22 -1.80 -12.91 -14.42
N LEU A 23 -1.55 -11.86 -13.65
CA LEU A 23 -2.26 -10.58 -13.76
C LEU A 23 -1.82 -9.83 -15.01
N CYS A 24 -2.79 -9.57 -15.91
CA CYS A 24 -2.59 -8.78 -17.11
C CYS A 24 -3.51 -7.56 -17.13
N LYS A 25 -2.98 -6.45 -17.61
CA LYS A 25 -3.76 -5.23 -17.88
C LYS A 25 -3.33 -4.59 -19.18
N THR A 26 -4.31 -4.39 -20.04
CA THR A 26 -4.11 -3.75 -21.35
C THR A 26 -5.04 -2.56 -21.47
N TYR A 27 -4.52 -1.41 -21.89
CA TYR A 27 -5.27 -0.20 -22.21
C TYR A 27 -5.29 0.06 -23.69
N GLY A 28 -6.31 0.73 -24.19
CA GLY A 28 -6.47 1.07 -25.59
C GLY A 28 -6.93 -0.10 -26.47
N THR A 29 -7.04 0.15 -27.76
CA THR A 29 -7.43 -0.82 -28.80
C THR A 29 -6.65 -0.57 -30.07
N GLY A 30 -6.43 -1.61 -30.88
CA GLY A 30 -5.70 -1.51 -32.15
C GLY A 30 -4.25 -1.07 -31.96
N ASP A 31 -3.78 -0.14 -32.79
CA ASP A 31 -2.39 0.34 -32.77
C ASP A 31 -2.01 1.17 -31.52
N ALA A 32 -3.01 1.60 -30.73
CA ALA A 32 -2.79 2.33 -29.49
C ALA A 32 -2.81 1.42 -28.23
N THR A 33 -2.63 0.11 -28.42
CA THR A 33 -2.64 -0.86 -27.31
C THR A 33 -1.37 -0.74 -26.46
N VAL A 34 -1.56 -0.61 -25.14
CA VAL A 34 -0.48 -0.59 -24.14
C VAL A 34 -0.69 -1.73 -23.15
N HIS A 35 0.26 -2.65 -23.09
CA HIS A 35 0.28 -3.74 -22.11
C HIS A 35 0.93 -3.24 -20.82
N ALA A 36 0.12 -2.71 -19.91
CA ALA A 36 0.63 -2.16 -18.66
C ALA A 36 1.06 -3.24 -17.65
N LEU A 37 0.41 -4.41 -17.68
CA LEU A 37 0.79 -5.61 -16.92
C LEU A 37 0.75 -6.82 -17.87
N ALA A 38 1.73 -7.70 -17.76
CA ALA A 38 1.99 -8.79 -18.71
C ALA A 38 2.26 -10.13 -18.02
N GLY A 39 1.27 -10.63 -17.25
CA GLY A 39 1.37 -11.89 -16.51
C GLY A 39 2.17 -11.74 -15.23
N ILE A 40 1.69 -10.91 -14.30
CA ILE A 40 2.33 -10.71 -13.00
C ILE A 40 1.83 -11.75 -12.00
N ASP A 41 2.79 -12.49 -11.43
CA ASP A 41 2.63 -13.26 -10.20
C ASP A 41 3.38 -12.54 -9.09
N VAL A 42 2.67 -12.12 -8.03
CA VAL A 42 3.27 -11.46 -6.87
C VAL A 42 2.44 -11.72 -5.62
N THR A 43 3.13 -11.92 -4.49
CA THR A 43 2.52 -12.10 -3.18
C THR A 43 3.02 -11.01 -2.23
N PHE A 44 2.11 -10.39 -1.48
CA PHE A 44 2.40 -9.44 -0.41
C PHE A 44 2.05 -10.10 0.92
N GLU A 45 3.06 -10.30 1.73
CA GLU A 45 2.93 -11.00 3.02
C GLU A 45 2.23 -10.12 4.06
N ARG A 46 1.56 -10.76 5.05
CA ARG A 46 1.00 -10.04 6.21
C ARG A 46 2.11 -9.54 7.12
N ALA A 47 1.82 -8.42 7.82
CA ALA A 47 2.75 -7.80 8.76
C ALA A 47 4.13 -7.54 8.13
N ARG A 48 4.14 -7.13 6.85
CA ARG A 48 5.35 -6.80 6.11
C ARG A 48 5.20 -5.49 5.35
N PHE A 49 6.32 -4.80 5.25
CA PHE A 49 6.46 -3.63 4.40
C PHE A 49 7.11 -4.05 3.08
N THR A 50 6.38 -4.02 1.98
CA THR A 50 6.90 -4.29 0.64
C THR A 50 6.95 -3.02 -0.17
N ALA A 51 8.11 -2.68 -0.76
CA ALA A 51 8.22 -1.62 -1.75
C ALA A 51 8.11 -2.21 -3.17
N VAL A 52 7.44 -1.49 -4.08
CA VAL A 52 7.35 -1.81 -5.50
C VAL A 52 8.07 -0.70 -6.26
N MET A 53 9.14 -1.05 -6.97
CA MET A 53 9.99 -0.11 -7.69
C MET A 53 10.08 -0.44 -9.18
N GLY A 54 10.56 0.52 -9.96
CA GLY A 54 10.78 0.37 -11.40
C GLY A 54 10.68 1.70 -12.12
N PRO A 55 11.07 1.77 -13.40
CA PRO A 55 11.02 2.99 -14.19
C PRO A 55 9.59 3.53 -14.35
N SER A 56 9.46 4.78 -14.79
CA SER A 56 8.14 5.34 -15.14
C SER A 56 7.49 4.50 -16.25
N GLY A 57 6.20 4.23 -16.11
CA GLY A 57 5.47 3.39 -17.08
C GLY A 57 5.64 1.87 -16.91
N SER A 58 6.41 1.38 -15.92
CA SER A 58 6.60 -0.07 -15.72
C SER A 58 5.38 -0.83 -15.19
N GLY A 59 4.28 -0.15 -14.86
CA GLY A 59 3.03 -0.78 -14.40
C GLY A 59 2.77 -0.75 -12.89
N LYS A 60 3.61 -0.10 -12.07
CA LYS A 60 3.51 -0.08 -10.59
C LYS A 60 2.15 0.38 -10.07
N SER A 61 1.71 1.59 -10.46
CA SER A 61 0.40 2.12 -10.04
C SER A 61 -0.74 1.30 -10.62
N THR A 62 -0.58 0.74 -11.85
CA THR A 62 -1.57 -0.15 -12.45
C THR A 62 -1.70 -1.45 -11.65
N LEU A 63 -0.59 -2.05 -11.21
CA LEU A 63 -0.59 -3.22 -10.34
C LEU A 63 -1.37 -2.92 -9.05
N MET A 64 -1.02 -1.83 -8.37
CA MET A 64 -1.69 -1.40 -7.15
C MET A 64 -3.19 -1.15 -7.38
N HIS A 65 -3.57 -0.46 -8.46
CA HIS A 65 -4.97 -0.20 -8.77
C HIS A 65 -5.77 -1.49 -9.05
N CYS A 66 -5.20 -2.45 -9.77
CA CYS A 66 -5.83 -3.75 -9.99
C CYS A 66 -5.97 -4.54 -8.68
N MET A 67 -4.93 -4.55 -7.84
CA MET A 67 -4.95 -5.22 -6.54
C MET A 67 -6.01 -4.63 -5.59
N ALA A 68 -6.19 -3.30 -5.64
CA ALA A 68 -7.15 -2.58 -4.82
C ALA A 68 -8.59 -2.57 -5.39
N GLY A 69 -8.81 -3.18 -6.55
CA GLY A 69 -10.11 -3.14 -7.24
C GLY A 69 -10.52 -1.73 -7.68
N LEU A 70 -9.55 -0.83 -7.89
CA LEU A 70 -9.78 0.49 -8.49
C LEU A 70 -9.81 0.42 -10.01
N ASP A 71 -9.15 -0.58 -10.58
CA ASP A 71 -9.20 -0.90 -12.00
C ASP A 71 -9.38 -2.41 -12.19
N ARG A 72 -10.14 -2.81 -13.21
CA ARG A 72 -10.37 -4.23 -13.49
C ARG A 72 -9.25 -4.79 -14.36
N PRO A 73 -8.63 -5.92 -14.00
CA PRO A 73 -7.65 -6.57 -14.87
C PRO A 73 -8.27 -6.98 -16.20
N THR A 74 -7.44 -7.11 -17.25
CA THR A 74 -7.85 -7.67 -18.54
C THR A 74 -7.95 -9.18 -18.44
N SER A 75 -7.04 -9.83 -17.70
CA SER A 75 -7.05 -11.24 -17.34
C SER A 75 -6.21 -11.49 -16.09
N GLY A 76 -6.24 -12.72 -15.57
CA GLY A 76 -5.61 -13.08 -14.31
C GLY A 76 -6.50 -12.76 -13.11
N LYS A 77 -5.95 -12.91 -11.92
CA LYS A 77 -6.70 -12.79 -10.66
C LYS A 77 -5.95 -11.97 -9.64
N THR A 78 -6.69 -11.24 -8.82
CA THR A 78 -6.17 -10.50 -7.67
C THR A 78 -6.95 -10.84 -6.43
N TYR A 79 -6.25 -10.89 -5.28
CA TYR A 79 -6.82 -11.25 -4.00
C TYR A 79 -6.38 -10.27 -2.91
N VAL A 80 -7.29 -9.96 -2.00
CA VAL A 80 -7.02 -9.26 -0.73
C VAL A 80 -7.39 -10.23 0.39
N GLY A 81 -6.38 -10.75 1.09
CA GLY A 81 -6.55 -11.90 1.97
C GLY A 81 -7.05 -13.11 1.18
N ASP A 82 -8.21 -13.62 1.59
CA ASP A 82 -8.93 -14.73 0.98
C ASP A 82 -9.95 -14.32 -0.10
N LEU A 83 -10.15 -13.00 -0.29
CA LEU A 83 -11.19 -12.47 -1.15
C LEU A 83 -10.68 -12.24 -2.57
N GLU A 84 -11.25 -12.93 -3.58
CA GLU A 84 -10.95 -12.70 -5.00
C GLU A 84 -11.62 -11.40 -5.48
N VAL A 85 -10.81 -10.39 -5.75
CA VAL A 85 -11.28 -9.03 -6.07
C VAL A 85 -12.06 -8.97 -7.40
N GLY A 86 -11.63 -9.76 -8.39
CA GLY A 86 -12.25 -9.78 -9.72
C GLY A 86 -13.69 -10.28 -9.76
N ASN A 87 -14.11 -11.03 -8.74
CA ASN A 87 -15.45 -11.60 -8.64
C ASN A 87 -16.47 -10.68 -7.95
N LEU A 88 -15.99 -9.56 -7.39
CA LEU A 88 -16.82 -8.62 -6.62
C LEU A 88 -17.60 -7.69 -7.52
N ASP A 89 -18.85 -7.41 -7.15
CA ASP A 89 -19.62 -6.32 -7.74
C ASP A 89 -19.15 -4.94 -7.20
N ASP A 90 -19.68 -3.85 -7.76
CA ASP A 90 -19.26 -2.48 -7.41
C ASP A 90 -19.56 -2.14 -5.93
N LYS A 91 -20.61 -2.72 -5.35
CA LYS A 91 -20.97 -2.53 -3.95
C LYS A 91 -20.00 -3.30 -3.04
N GLU A 92 -19.70 -4.52 -3.38
CA GLU A 92 -18.74 -5.37 -2.66
C GLU A 92 -17.32 -4.80 -2.75
N LEU A 93 -16.89 -4.31 -3.93
CA LEU A 93 -15.63 -3.59 -4.10
C LEU A 93 -15.56 -2.34 -3.22
N THR A 94 -16.65 -1.59 -3.13
CA THR A 94 -16.72 -0.41 -2.26
C THR A 94 -16.59 -0.79 -0.79
N GLN A 95 -17.26 -1.87 -0.36
CA GLN A 95 -17.14 -2.39 1.01
C GLN A 95 -15.72 -2.90 1.30
N MET A 96 -15.15 -3.69 0.39
CA MET A 96 -13.79 -4.20 0.54
C MET A 96 -12.77 -3.05 0.70
N ARG A 97 -12.81 -2.04 -0.18
CA ARG A 97 -11.92 -0.88 -0.10
C ARG A 97 -12.08 -0.12 1.21
N ARG A 98 -13.32 0.11 1.65
CA ARG A 98 -13.63 0.82 2.89
C ARG A 98 -13.16 0.08 4.13
N ASP A 99 -13.32 -1.25 4.12
CA ASP A 99 -13.18 -2.08 5.32
C ASP A 99 -11.80 -2.74 5.44
N ARG A 100 -11.13 -3.02 4.32
CA ARG A 100 -9.89 -3.80 4.29
C ARG A 100 -8.68 -3.06 3.73
N ILE A 101 -8.87 -1.91 3.06
CA ILE A 101 -7.76 -1.21 2.39
C ILE A 101 -7.64 0.23 2.87
N GLY A 102 -6.44 0.61 3.29
CA GLY A 102 -6.05 1.99 3.47
C GLY A 102 -5.33 2.52 2.22
N PHE A 103 -5.52 3.80 1.90
CA PHE A 103 -4.85 4.44 0.77
C PHE A 103 -4.09 5.69 1.20
N VAL A 104 -2.82 5.76 0.78
CA VAL A 104 -1.97 6.94 0.88
C VAL A 104 -1.50 7.29 -0.53
N PHE A 105 -1.98 8.40 -1.08
CA PHE A 105 -1.61 8.88 -2.42
C PHE A 105 -0.63 10.04 -2.36
N GLN A 106 0.14 10.24 -3.43
CA GLN A 106 1.01 11.39 -3.62
C GLN A 106 0.21 12.72 -3.57
N SER A 107 -0.94 12.76 -4.24
CA SER A 107 -1.92 13.84 -4.08
C SER A 107 -2.75 13.54 -2.85
N PHE A 108 -2.72 14.39 -1.86
CA PHE A 108 -3.31 14.14 -0.53
C PHE A 108 -4.77 13.70 -0.54
N ASN A 109 -5.55 14.13 -1.55
CA ASN A 109 -6.96 13.76 -1.73
C ASN A 109 -7.80 13.97 -0.44
N LEU A 110 -7.47 15.01 0.32
CA LEU A 110 -8.29 15.44 1.44
C LEU A 110 -9.50 16.21 0.92
N VAL A 111 -10.64 16.02 1.59
CA VAL A 111 -11.86 16.75 1.28
C VAL A 111 -11.69 18.19 1.81
N PRO A 112 -11.65 19.22 0.93
CA PRO A 112 -11.24 20.57 1.34
C PRO A 112 -12.23 21.29 2.26
N THR A 113 -13.49 20.85 2.28
CA THR A 113 -14.54 21.40 3.14
C THR A 113 -14.56 20.81 4.55
N LEU A 114 -13.88 19.68 4.75
CA LEU A 114 -13.75 18.99 6.04
C LEU A 114 -12.48 19.44 6.76
N THR A 115 -12.51 19.43 8.07
CA THR A 115 -11.31 19.59 8.91
C THR A 115 -10.38 18.39 8.82
N ALA A 116 -9.18 18.48 9.39
CA ALA A 116 -8.23 17.36 9.47
C ALA A 116 -8.85 16.18 10.23
N GLY A 117 -9.45 16.44 11.39
CA GLY A 117 -10.12 15.42 12.19
C GLY A 117 -11.25 14.71 11.42
N GLU A 118 -12.12 15.47 10.75
CA GLU A 118 -13.21 14.94 9.93
C GLU A 118 -12.68 14.16 8.70
N ASN A 119 -11.59 14.58 8.08
CA ASN A 119 -10.93 13.82 7.01
C ASN A 119 -10.38 12.49 7.50
N ILE A 120 -9.81 12.45 8.72
CA ILE A 120 -9.28 11.22 9.32
C ILE A 120 -10.41 10.25 9.64
N THR A 121 -11.53 10.72 10.20
CA THR A 121 -12.65 9.86 10.59
C THR A 121 -13.57 9.49 9.43
N LEU A 122 -13.46 10.15 8.29
CA LEU A 122 -14.34 9.98 7.13
C LEU A 122 -14.57 8.50 6.72
N PRO A 123 -13.56 7.61 6.69
CA PRO A 123 -13.80 6.20 6.34
C PRO A 123 -14.69 5.48 7.36
N ALA A 124 -14.57 5.78 8.64
CA ALA A 124 -15.42 5.22 9.70
C ALA A 124 -16.85 5.76 9.60
N ASP A 125 -16.99 7.06 9.37
CA ASP A 125 -18.29 7.72 9.20
C ASP A 125 -19.05 7.15 7.99
N LEU A 126 -18.37 6.97 6.85
CA LEU A 126 -18.94 6.33 5.66
C LEU A 126 -19.28 4.85 5.88
N ALA A 127 -18.60 4.19 6.80
CA ALA A 127 -18.91 2.82 7.20
C ALA A 127 -20.09 2.73 8.18
N GLY A 128 -20.55 3.86 8.74
CA GLY A 128 -21.51 3.88 9.83
C GLY A 128 -20.98 3.22 11.11
N ARG A 129 -19.66 3.29 11.33
CA ARG A 129 -18.97 2.72 12.49
C ARG A 129 -18.58 3.81 13.46
N GLU A 130 -18.62 3.50 14.74
CA GLU A 130 -18.02 4.35 15.75
C GLU A 130 -16.49 4.34 15.59
N VAL A 131 -15.87 5.53 15.71
CA VAL A 131 -14.42 5.68 15.68
C VAL A 131 -13.84 5.13 16.98
N ASP A 132 -12.87 4.24 16.87
CA ASP A 132 -12.03 3.84 17.99
C ASP A 132 -11.24 5.07 18.49
N ARG A 133 -11.66 5.64 19.61
CA ARG A 133 -11.09 6.88 20.14
C ARG A 133 -9.66 6.70 20.65
N GLU A 134 -9.34 5.56 21.23
CA GLU A 134 -7.98 5.29 21.73
C GLU A 134 -7.02 5.18 20.54
N TRP A 135 -7.44 4.50 19.47
CA TRP A 135 -6.68 4.39 18.24
C TRP A 135 -6.54 5.74 17.51
N PHE A 136 -7.61 6.49 17.39
CA PHE A 136 -7.57 7.84 16.80
C PHE A 136 -6.58 8.74 17.54
N ASP A 137 -6.68 8.83 18.86
CA ASP A 137 -5.80 9.67 19.69
C ASP A 137 -4.34 9.22 19.60
N TYR A 138 -4.11 7.91 19.53
CA TYR A 138 -2.78 7.34 19.27
C TYR A 138 -2.24 7.79 17.92
N LEU A 139 -2.99 7.60 16.84
CA LEU A 139 -2.56 7.94 15.47
C LEU A 139 -2.21 9.42 15.35
N VAL A 140 -3.09 10.32 15.78
CA VAL A 140 -2.87 11.77 15.63
C VAL A 140 -1.68 12.26 16.44
N LYS A 141 -1.45 11.68 17.62
CA LYS A 141 -0.31 11.98 18.47
C LYS A 141 1.01 11.47 17.86
N GLN A 142 1.04 10.22 17.36
CA GLN A 142 2.24 9.64 16.73
C GLN A 142 2.62 10.38 15.44
N LEU A 143 1.64 10.91 14.74
CA LEU A 143 1.82 11.70 13.53
C LEU A 143 2.06 13.19 13.82
N GLY A 144 1.92 13.64 15.07
CA GLY A 144 2.13 15.04 15.46
C GLY A 144 1.19 16.01 14.76
N ILE A 145 -0.11 15.67 14.71
CA ILE A 145 -1.19 16.49 14.12
C ILE A 145 -2.36 16.69 15.07
N ASP A 146 -2.21 16.31 16.32
CA ASP A 146 -3.25 16.41 17.36
C ASP A 146 -3.68 17.86 17.63
N ASP A 147 -2.77 18.83 17.47
CA ASP A 147 -3.05 20.27 17.57
C ASP A 147 -3.64 20.90 16.28
N ARG A 148 -3.83 20.11 15.22
CA ARG A 148 -4.30 20.56 13.89
C ARG A 148 -5.67 20.01 13.49
N LEU A 149 -6.32 19.26 14.33
CA LEU A 149 -7.57 18.51 14.00
C LEU A 149 -8.72 19.41 13.56
N THR A 150 -8.76 20.67 13.98
CA THR A 150 -9.78 21.65 13.60
C THR A 150 -9.44 22.46 12.35
N HIS A 151 -8.22 22.33 11.82
CA HIS A 151 -7.78 23.04 10.62
C HIS A 151 -8.29 22.35 9.35
N ARG A 152 -8.55 23.14 8.31
CA ARG A 152 -8.88 22.63 6.99
C ARG A 152 -7.60 22.35 6.18
N PRO A 153 -7.67 21.53 5.13
CA PRO A 153 -6.50 21.19 4.30
C PRO A 153 -5.72 22.40 3.80
N THR A 154 -6.40 23.50 3.44
CA THR A 154 -5.76 24.75 2.97
C THR A 154 -4.96 25.48 4.05
N GLU A 155 -5.17 25.15 5.33
CA GLU A 155 -4.49 25.73 6.48
C GLU A 155 -3.33 24.85 6.98
N LEU A 156 -3.10 23.72 6.33
CA LEU A 156 -2.08 22.73 6.68
C LEU A 156 -0.91 22.78 5.69
N SER A 157 0.31 22.58 6.21
CA SER A 157 1.47 22.33 5.35
C SER A 157 1.33 21.00 4.59
N GLY A 158 2.09 20.80 3.51
CA GLY A 158 2.09 19.54 2.77
C GLY A 158 2.39 18.32 3.65
N GLY A 159 3.37 18.42 4.55
CA GLY A 159 3.68 17.36 5.51
C GLY A 159 2.53 17.10 6.49
N GLN A 160 1.83 18.13 6.98
CA GLN A 160 0.66 17.96 7.84
C GLN A 160 -0.50 17.31 7.08
N GLN A 161 -0.76 17.70 5.83
CA GLN A 161 -1.76 17.06 4.98
C GLN A 161 -1.46 15.57 4.78
N GLN A 162 -0.19 15.22 4.49
CA GLN A 162 0.21 13.83 4.31
C GLN A 162 0.04 13.00 5.58
N ARG A 163 0.35 13.57 6.75
CA ARG A 163 0.11 12.92 8.05
C ARG A 163 -1.38 12.67 8.30
N CYS A 164 -2.27 13.61 7.92
CA CYS A 164 -3.71 13.39 7.94
C CYS A 164 -4.13 12.23 7.02
N VAL A 165 -3.55 12.14 5.81
CA VAL A 165 -3.80 11.02 4.88
C VAL A 165 -3.37 9.69 5.48
N CYS A 166 -2.22 9.62 6.14
CA CYS A 166 -1.77 8.40 6.82
C CYS A 166 -2.70 8.01 7.97
N ALA A 167 -3.11 8.96 8.82
CA ALA A 167 -4.07 8.68 9.88
C ALA A 167 -5.39 8.15 9.31
N ARG A 168 -5.90 8.80 8.24
CA ARG A 168 -7.10 8.36 7.52
C ARG A 168 -6.99 6.95 6.96
N ALA A 169 -5.83 6.60 6.41
CA ALA A 169 -5.60 5.28 5.83
C ALA A 169 -5.64 4.17 6.88
N LEU A 170 -5.28 4.46 8.13
CA LEU A 170 -5.15 3.49 9.22
C LEU A 170 -6.34 3.46 10.17
N ILE A 171 -7.26 4.43 10.10
CA ILE A 171 -8.30 4.62 11.11
C ILE A 171 -9.22 3.41 11.30
N ASN A 172 -9.47 2.65 10.23
CA ASN A 172 -10.36 1.48 10.22
C ASN A 172 -9.61 0.16 10.45
N HIS A 173 -8.35 0.16 10.88
CA HIS A 173 -7.50 -1.04 11.01
C HIS A 173 -7.52 -1.91 9.74
N PRO A 174 -7.11 -1.38 8.58
CA PRO A 174 -7.18 -2.12 7.32
C PRO A 174 -6.26 -3.33 7.31
N ASP A 175 -6.62 -4.38 6.56
CA ASP A 175 -5.76 -5.54 6.34
C ASP A 175 -4.48 -5.17 5.59
N LEU A 176 -4.56 -4.15 4.72
CA LEU A 176 -3.48 -3.70 3.85
C LEU A 176 -3.55 -2.20 3.59
N VAL A 177 -2.40 -1.54 3.63
CA VAL A 177 -2.25 -0.14 3.18
C VAL A 177 -1.50 -0.12 1.85
N PHE A 178 -2.10 0.50 0.84
CA PHE A 178 -1.44 0.87 -0.40
C PHE A 178 -0.96 2.33 -0.34
N ALA A 179 0.32 2.56 -0.59
CA ALA A 179 0.93 3.89 -0.60
C ALA A 179 1.56 4.16 -1.98
N ASP A 180 0.96 5.06 -2.76
CA ASP A 180 1.45 5.44 -4.09
C ASP A 180 2.25 6.74 -4.00
N GLU A 181 3.58 6.64 -4.10
CA GLU A 181 4.53 7.75 -3.99
C GLU A 181 4.26 8.64 -2.76
N PRO A 182 4.13 8.07 -1.55
CA PRO A 182 3.61 8.79 -0.37
C PRO A 182 4.47 9.98 0.07
N THR A 183 5.71 10.04 -0.40
CA THR A 183 6.69 11.06 -0.03
C THR A 183 7.04 12.03 -1.16
N GLY A 184 6.46 11.86 -2.34
CA GLY A 184 6.83 12.60 -3.54
C GLY A 184 6.64 14.13 -3.47
N ASN A 185 5.82 14.63 -2.53
CA ASN A 185 5.56 16.05 -2.31
C ASN A 185 6.12 16.57 -0.97
N LEU A 186 7.01 15.81 -0.30
CA LEU A 186 7.55 16.12 1.02
C LEU A 186 9.02 16.55 0.95
N ASP A 187 9.43 17.41 1.90
CA ASP A 187 10.83 17.65 2.17
C ASP A 187 11.49 16.43 2.85
N SER A 188 12.82 16.40 2.90
CA SER A 188 13.58 15.25 3.41
C SER A 188 13.26 14.89 4.86
N ASN A 189 12.98 15.87 5.73
CA ASN A 189 12.66 15.61 7.13
C ASN A 189 11.27 14.99 7.25
N SER A 190 10.27 15.58 6.59
CA SER A 190 8.90 15.05 6.54
C SER A 190 8.85 13.66 5.89
N THR A 191 9.69 13.40 4.89
CA THR A 191 9.86 12.08 4.27
C THR A 191 10.34 11.03 5.28
N ALA A 192 11.43 11.32 6.02
CA ALA A 192 11.99 10.40 7.01
C ALA A 192 10.99 10.12 8.16
N GLU A 193 10.28 11.14 8.64
CA GLU A 193 9.24 10.99 9.68
C GLU A 193 8.09 10.10 9.19
N MET A 194 7.62 10.32 7.96
CA MET A 194 6.54 9.56 7.35
C MET A 194 6.92 8.09 7.16
N LEU A 195 8.07 7.80 6.56
CA LEU A 195 8.55 6.45 6.34
C LEU A 195 8.83 5.73 7.66
N GLY A 196 9.39 6.45 8.65
CA GLY A 196 9.57 5.95 10.01
C GLY A 196 8.23 5.60 10.68
N PHE A 197 7.18 6.39 10.46
CA PHE A 197 5.84 6.07 10.97
C PHE A 197 5.26 4.82 10.27
N LEU A 198 5.35 4.72 8.93
CA LEU A 198 4.89 3.53 8.21
C LEU A 198 5.66 2.27 8.65
N ARG A 199 6.97 2.37 8.88
CA ARG A 199 7.77 1.24 9.39
C ARG A 199 7.27 0.80 10.76
N ARG A 200 7.12 1.75 11.71
CA ARG A 200 6.58 1.43 13.04
C ARG A 200 5.17 0.85 12.99
N SER A 201 4.34 1.26 12.03
CA SER A 201 3.00 0.68 11.88
C SER A 201 3.04 -0.81 11.54
N VAL A 202 4.08 -1.26 10.85
CA VAL A 202 4.31 -2.69 10.60
C VAL A 202 4.87 -3.38 11.83
N ASP A 203 5.87 -2.78 12.48
CA ASP A 203 6.60 -3.40 13.61
C ASP A 203 5.74 -3.50 14.87
N ASP A 204 4.91 -2.49 15.14
CA ASP A 204 4.17 -2.36 16.40
C ASP A 204 2.71 -2.86 16.30
N PHE A 205 2.12 -2.86 15.08
CA PHE A 205 0.70 -3.17 14.86
C PHE A 205 0.45 -4.24 13.79
N ASP A 206 1.48 -4.95 13.35
CA ASP A 206 1.36 -5.99 12.31
C ASP A 206 0.70 -5.48 11.01
N GLN A 207 0.79 -4.16 10.73
CA GLN A 207 0.20 -3.59 9.53
C GLN A 207 0.91 -4.10 8.28
N SER A 208 0.17 -4.52 7.27
CA SER A 208 0.74 -4.85 5.96
C SER A 208 0.78 -3.58 5.11
N ILE A 209 1.92 -3.28 4.47
CA ILE A 209 2.09 -2.08 3.63
C ILE A 209 2.70 -2.47 2.29
N VAL A 210 2.10 -1.96 1.21
CA VAL A 210 2.66 -1.99 -0.15
C VAL A 210 2.86 -0.56 -0.62
N MET A 211 4.11 -0.16 -0.79
CA MET A 211 4.48 1.20 -1.21
C MET A 211 5.05 1.18 -2.62
N VAL A 212 4.43 1.93 -3.52
CA VAL A 212 5.02 2.25 -4.82
C VAL A 212 5.93 3.46 -4.64
N THR A 213 7.18 3.36 -5.07
CA THR A 213 8.12 4.48 -5.02
C THR A 213 9.21 4.34 -6.07
N HIS A 214 9.80 5.47 -6.47
CA HIS A 214 11.03 5.53 -7.25
C HIS A 214 12.25 5.93 -6.40
N ASP A 215 12.03 6.26 -5.12
CA ASP A 215 13.08 6.65 -4.17
C ASP A 215 13.72 5.40 -3.53
N HIS A 216 15.03 5.20 -3.81
CA HIS A 216 15.82 4.11 -3.26
C HIS A 216 16.03 4.23 -1.74
N GLN A 217 16.05 5.45 -1.19
CA GLN A 217 16.15 5.67 0.25
C GLN A 217 14.84 5.28 0.94
N GLY A 218 13.71 5.65 0.33
CA GLY A 218 12.39 5.26 0.82
C GLY A 218 12.19 3.75 0.78
N ALA A 219 12.63 3.09 -0.28
CA ALA A 219 12.51 1.64 -0.43
C ALA A 219 13.33 0.86 0.61
N ALA A 220 14.40 1.44 1.17
CA ALA A 220 15.20 0.81 2.21
C ALA A 220 14.47 0.67 3.57
N TYR A 221 13.32 1.30 3.76
CA TYR A 221 12.48 1.09 4.94
C TYR A 221 11.65 -0.20 4.85
N ALA A 222 11.56 -0.82 3.66
CA ALA A 222 10.79 -2.03 3.44
C ALA A 222 11.55 -3.30 3.87
N ASP A 223 10.81 -4.37 4.14
CA ASP A 223 11.39 -5.72 4.35
C ASP A 223 11.83 -6.34 3.02
N ARG A 224 11.13 -5.97 1.92
CA ARG A 224 11.33 -6.50 0.57
C ARG A 224 11.05 -5.44 -0.47
N VAL A 225 11.82 -5.45 -1.56
CA VAL A 225 11.58 -4.65 -2.76
C VAL A 225 11.26 -5.59 -3.93
N VAL A 226 10.17 -5.32 -4.63
CA VAL A 226 9.77 -5.97 -5.88
C VAL A 226 10.05 -5.00 -7.02
N PHE A 227 10.79 -5.43 -8.02
CA PHE A 227 11.15 -4.60 -9.16
C PHE A 227 10.29 -4.94 -10.37
N LEU A 228 9.64 -3.90 -10.95
CA LEU A 228 8.84 -4.00 -12.16
C LEU A 228 9.55 -3.34 -13.35
N ALA A 229 9.56 -4.04 -14.48
CA ALA A 229 9.91 -3.48 -15.78
C ALA A 229 8.99 -4.06 -16.86
N ASP A 230 8.52 -3.24 -17.80
CA ASP A 230 7.67 -3.62 -18.92
C ASP A 230 6.47 -4.50 -18.53
N GLY A 231 5.83 -4.13 -17.42
CA GLY A 231 4.65 -4.82 -16.92
C GLY A 231 4.92 -6.20 -16.30
N LYS A 232 6.15 -6.52 -15.93
CA LYS A 232 6.55 -7.80 -15.32
C LYS A 232 7.35 -7.58 -14.04
N VAL A 233 7.27 -8.53 -13.12
CA VAL A 233 8.23 -8.64 -12.02
C VAL A 233 9.53 -9.19 -12.59
N VAL A 234 10.62 -8.43 -12.46
CA VAL A 234 11.93 -8.79 -13.05
C VAL A 234 12.96 -9.16 -11.99
N ASP A 235 12.78 -8.70 -10.75
CA ASP A 235 13.69 -8.99 -9.66
C ASP A 235 13.05 -8.73 -8.29
N GLU A 236 13.67 -9.24 -7.23
CA GLU A 236 13.27 -9.02 -5.85
C GLU A 236 14.51 -8.88 -4.95
N LEU A 237 14.40 -8.06 -3.91
CA LEU A 237 15.46 -7.85 -2.94
C LEU A 237 14.87 -7.93 -1.52
N VAL A 238 15.38 -8.85 -0.71
CA VAL A 238 14.99 -9.01 0.70
C VAL A 238 15.99 -8.27 1.58
N ALA A 239 15.51 -7.67 2.67
CA ALA A 239 16.27 -6.84 3.59
C ALA A 239 17.10 -5.76 2.85
N PRO A 240 16.45 -4.87 2.08
CA PRO A 240 17.11 -3.88 1.24
C PRO A 240 17.88 -2.85 2.07
N THR A 241 18.99 -2.36 1.50
CA THR A 241 19.65 -1.12 1.91
C THR A 241 19.54 -0.11 0.78
N ALA A 242 19.69 1.18 1.06
CA ALA A 242 19.64 2.21 0.02
C ALA A 242 20.66 1.95 -1.10
N ASP A 243 21.87 1.49 -0.74
CA ASP A 243 22.93 1.18 -1.71
C ASP A 243 22.57 -0.05 -2.56
N SER A 244 22.05 -1.13 -1.95
CA SER A 244 21.67 -2.34 -2.69
C SER A 244 20.50 -2.08 -3.65
N VAL A 245 19.53 -1.24 -3.25
CA VAL A 245 18.42 -0.83 -4.12
C VAL A 245 18.94 0.04 -5.27
N LEU A 246 19.83 1.01 -4.99
CA LEU A 246 20.41 1.88 -6.01
C LEU A 246 21.21 1.08 -7.05
N GLU A 247 21.98 0.09 -6.62
CA GLU A 247 22.73 -0.80 -7.51
C GLU A 247 21.78 -1.56 -8.45
N ARG A 248 20.68 -2.13 -7.91
CA ARG A 248 19.67 -2.83 -8.72
C ARG A 248 19.02 -1.91 -9.74
N VAL A 249 18.60 -0.74 -9.34
CA VAL A 249 17.98 0.24 -10.27
C VAL A 249 18.94 0.59 -11.43
N ARG A 250 20.24 0.75 -11.14
CA ARG A 250 21.25 1.03 -12.18
C ARG A 250 21.40 -0.12 -13.18
N THR A 251 21.38 -1.36 -12.72
CA THR A 251 21.51 -2.54 -13.59
C THR A 251 20.26 -2.82 -14.43
N MET A 252 19.10 -2.35 -14.02
CA MET A 252 17.84 -2.47 -14.77
C MET A 252 17.68 -1.40 -15.86
N GLY A 253 18.42 -0.31 -15.79
CA GLY A 253 18.37 0.80 -16.76
C GLY A 253 19.36 0.68 -17.93
N THR A 254 20.09 -0.42 -18.00
CA THR A 254 21.02 -0.76 -19.09
C THR A 254 20.48 -1.89 -19.94
#